data_582824dcb26c70241ac945d1ad3e072d
#
_entry.id   582824dcb26c70241ac945d1ad3e072d
#
_cell.length_a   1.000
_cell.length_b   1.000
_cell.length_c   1.000
_cell.angle_alpha   90.00
_cell.angle_beta   90.00
_cell.angle_gamma   90.00
#
_symmetry.space_group_name_H-M   'P 1'
#
loop_
_entity.id
_entity.type
_entity.pdbx_description
1 polymer ?
#
loop_
_entity_poly.entity_id
_entity_poly.type
_entity_poly.pdbx_seq_one_letter_code
_entity_poly.pdbx_strand_id
1 'polypeptide(L)'
;MLTLEKNQQNTDKILQNLATKIDMLIDSDKDAIKSFITEKHHYYCYKVGYIDDFSLDCIEKRFKHYSDEGGNSFIENFMKELRALPIK
;
A
#
# COMPACT_ATOMS: atom_id res chain seq x y z
N MET A 1 -41.07 2.39 19.22
CA MET A 1 -40.84 0.99 18.87
C MET A 1 -40.39 0.80 17.45
N LEU A 2 -41.09 1.31 16.47
CA LEU A 2 -40.67 1.28 15.07
C LEU A 2 -39.31 1.96 14.87
N THR A 3 -39.03 3.00 15.62
CA THR A 3 -37.78 3.76 15.53
C THR A 3 -36.59 2.94 16.02
N LEU A 4 -36.77 2.11 17.05
CA LEU A 4 -35.71 1.26 17.57
C LEU A 4 -35.35 0.13 16.61
N GLU A 5 -36.35 -0.47 15.95
CA GLU A 5 -36.12 -1.51 14.96
C GLU A 5 -35.39 -0.97 13.75
N LYS A 6 -35.75 0.23 13.27
CA LYS A 6 -35.04 0.90 12.19
C LYS A 6 -33.59 1.20 12.56
N ASN A 7 -33.34 1.62 13.78
CA ASN A 7 -31.99 1.90 14.25
C ASN A 7 -31.12 0.65 14.30
N GLN A 8 -31.67 -0.50 14.72
CA GLN A 8 -30.94 -1.77 14.70
C GLN A 8 -30.62 -2.22 13.30
N GLN A 9 -31.55 -2.14 12.36
CA GLN A 9 -31.31 -2.48 10.97
C GLN A 9 -30.25 -1.60 10.34
N ASN A 10 -30.29 -0.30 10.62
CA ASN A 10 -29.28 0.64 10.13
C ASN A 10 -27.91 0.34 10.72
N THR A 11 -27.85 -0.05 11.99
CA THR A 11 -26.57 -0.40 12.64
C THR A 11 -25.96 -1.64 12.00
N ASP A 12 -26.75 -2.67 11.72
CA ASP A 12 -26.28 -3.89 11.06
C ASP A 12 -25.77 -3.59 9.65
N LYS A 13 -26.46 -2.76 8.89
CA LYS A 13 -26.01 -2.34 7.55
C LYS A 13 -24.71 -1.54 7.63
N ILE A 14 -24.57 -0.66 8.61
CA ILE A 14 -23.36 0.13 8.81
C ILE A 14 -22.19 -0.80 9.13
N LEU A 15 -22.37 -1.79 9.98
CA LEU A 15 -21.31 -2.76 10.31
C LEU A 15 -20.89 -3.58 9.11
N GLN A 16 -21.83 -4.04 8.28
CA GLN A 16 -21.53 -4.76 7.05
C GLN A 16 -20.80 -3.88 6.05
N ASN A 17 -21.22 -2.62 5.90
CA ASN A 17 -20.56 -1.67 5.02
C ASN A 17 -19.16 -1.35 5.47
N LEU A 18 -18.92 -1.23 6.79
CA LEU A 18 -17.58 -0.99 7.34
C LEU A 18 -16.65 -2.17 7.06
N ALA A 19 -17.13 -3.40 7.24
CA ALA A 19 -16.34 -4.58 6.95
C ALA A 19 -15.93 -4.63 5.46
N THR A 20 -16.87 -4.37 4.57
CA THR A 20 -16.60 -4.30 3.13
C THR A 20 -15.61 -3.18 2.80
N LYS A 21 -15.76 -2.00 3.40
CA LYS A 21 -14.86 -0.88 3.19
C LYS A 21 -13.45 -1.17 3.70
N ILE A 22 -13.31 -1.89 4.81
CA ILE A 22 -12.00 -2.29 5.32
C ILE A 22 -11.31 -3.23 4.34
N ASP A 23 -12.01 -4.21 3.78
CA ASP A 23 -11.46 -5.10 2.76
C ASP A 23 -11.04 -4.33 1.50
N MET A 24 -11.85 -3.40 1.06
CA MET A 24 -11.53 -2.55 -0.10
C MET A 24 -10.34 -1.65 0.18
N LEU A 25 -10.20 -1.11 1.39
CA LEU A 25 -9.07 -0.28 1.78
C LEU A 25 -7.76 -1.07 1.80
N ILE A 26 -7.79 -2.32 2.26
CA ILE A 26 -6.61 -3.19 2.24
C ILE A 26 -6.15 -3.43 0.81
N ASP A 27 -7.06 -3.76 -0.10
CA ASP A 27 -6.74 -3.94 -1.51
C ASP A 27 -6.25 -2.65 -2.15
N SER A 28 -6.87 -1.51 -1.82
CA SER A 28 -6.45 -0.19 -2.30
C SER A 28 -5.06 0.17 -1.80
N ASP A 29 -4.73 -0.16 -0.54
CA ASP A 29 -3.41 0.07 0.02
C ASP A 29 -2.34 -0.71 -0.73
N LYS A 30 -2.60 -2.00 -1.03
CA LYS A 30 -1.66 -2.81 -1.82
C LYS A 30 -1.44 -2.21 -3.20
N ASP A 31 -2.51 -1.82 -3.88
CA ASP A 31 -2.41 -1.21 -5.20
C ASP A 31 -1.69 0.13 -5.14
N ALA A 32 -1.97 0.94 -4.14
CA ALA A 32 -1.32 2.23 -3.93
C ALA A 32 0.19 2.05 -3.68
N ILE A 33 0.58 1.12 -2.83
CA ILE A 33 1.98 0.83 -2.54
C ILE A 33 2.68 0.27 -3.77
N LYS A 34 2.03 -0.65 -4.49
CA LYS A 34 2.56 -1.21 -5.72
C LYS A 34 2.83 -0.12 -6.75
N SER A 35 1.89 0.77 -6.97
CA SER A 35 2.04 1.90 -7.89
C SER A 35 3.14 2.85 -7.43
N PHE A 36 3.19 3.14 -6.13
CA PHE A 36 4.21 4.00 -5.54
C PHE A 36 5.62 3.44 -5.77
N ILE A 37 5.84 2.16 -5.46
CA ILE A 37 7.14 1.52 -5.63
C ILE A 37 7.52 1.45 -7.12
N THR A 38 6.58 1.09 -7.98
CA THR A 38 6.81 1.03 -9.42
C THR A 38 7.23 2.40 -9.97
N GLU A 39 6.55 3.46 -9.56
CA GLU A 39 6.86 4.83 -9.97
C GLU A 39 8.24 5.26 -9.46
N LYS A 40 8.56 4.98 -8.20
CA LYS A 40 9.86 5.32 -7.61
C LYS A 40 10.98 4.52 -8.25
N HIS A 41 10.76 3.24 -8.52
CA HIS A 41 11.70 2.41 -9.24
C HIS A 41 12.03 3.03 -10.61
N HIS A 42 11.01 3.39 -11.36
CA HIS A 42 11.19 4.00 -12.67
C HIS A 42 11.97 5.31 -12.57
N TYR A 43 11.59 6.16 -11.63
CA TYR A 43 12.22 7.46 -11.44
C TYR A 43 13.69 7.32 -11.06
N TYR A 44 14.01 6.55 -10.03
CA TYR A 44 15.38 6.47 -9.53
C TYR A 44 16.28 5.60 -10.40
N CYS A 45 15.76 4.51 -10.96
CA CYS A 45 16.58 3.59 -11.75
C CYS A 45 16.79 4.07 -13.20
N TYR A 46 15.81 4.74 -13.77
CA TYR A 46 15.87 5.12 -15.20
C TYR A 46 16.08 6.60 -15.44
N LYS A 47 15.69 7.48 -14.53
CA LYS A 47 15.79 8.92 -14.73
C LYS A 47 16.95 9.56 -13.96
N VAL A 48 17.16 9.14 -12.72
CA VAL A 48 18.13 9.76 -11.81
C VAL A 48 19.43 8.97 -11.73
N GLY A 49 19.33 7.66 -11.54
CA GLY A 49 20.47 6.77 -11.40
C GLY A 49 21.06 6.69 -10.00
N TYR A 50 20.47 7.34 -9.02
CA TYR A 50 20.87 7.28 -7.61
C TYR A 50 19.67 7.54 -6.72
N ILE A 51 19.81 7.29 -5.43
CA ILE A 51 18.72 7.51 -4.47
C ILE A 51 19.35 8.02 -3.16
N ASP A 52 18.60 8.83 -2.41
CA ASP A 52 19.01 9.27 -1.09
C ASP A 52 18.51 8.32 0.01
N ASP A 53 19.19 8.33 1.15
CA ASP A 53 18.86 7.46 2.29
C ASP A 53 17.42 7.65 2.76
N PHE A 54 16.96 8.89 2.84
CA PHE A 54 15.62 9.19 3.33
C PHE A 54 14.54 8.60 2.41
N SER A 55 14.71 8.79 1.10
CA SER A 55 13.75 8.27 0.12
C SER A 55 13.74 6.74 0.11
N LEU A 56 14.90 6.13 0.19
CA LEU A 56 14.99 4.67 0.25
C LEU A 56 14.33 4.13 1.52
N ASP A 57 14.55 4.77 2.66
CA ASP A 57 13.92 4.38 3.92
C ASP A 57 12.38 4.46 3.82
N CYS A 58 11.86 5.51 3.23
CA CYS A 58 10.41 5.65 3.03
C CYS A 58 9.85 4.53 2.14
N ILE A 59 10.55 4.20 1.06
CA ILE A 59 10.16 3.12 0.16
C ILE A 59 10.22 1.77 0.88
N GLU A 60 11.28 1.53 1.67
CA GLU A 60 11.46 0.30 2.43
C GLU A 60 10.32 0.08 3.44
N LYS A 61 9.90 1.13 4.13
CA LYS A 61 8.79 1.04 5.08
C LYS A 61 7.48 0.68 4.39
N ARG A 62 7.23 1.25 3.24
CA ARG A 62 6.04 0.92 2.46
C ARG A 62 6.10 -0.50 1.91
N PHE A 63 7.28 -0.92 1.46
CA PHE A 63 7.47 -2.28 0.99
C PHE A 63 7.24 -3.30 2.10
N LYS A 64 7.71 -3.02 3.31
CA LYS A 64 7.48 -3.90 4.46
C LYS A 64 5.98 -4.09 4.70
N HIS A 65 5.24 -3.00 4.68
CA HIS A 65 3.79 -3.04 4.85
C HIS A 65 3.12 -3.86 3.75
N TYR A 66 3.53 -3.66 2.50
CA TYR A 66 3.04 -4.41 1.35
C TYR A 66 3.34 -5.90 1.47
N SER A 67 4.55 -6.25 1.88
CA SER A 67 4.97 -7.64 2.09
C SER A 67 4.19 -8.31 3.21
N ASP A 68 3.94 -7.60 4.31
CA ASP A 68 3.16 -8.11 5.44
C ASP A 68 1.71 -8.39 5.04
N GLU A 69 1.19 -7.68 4.05
CA GLU A 69 -0.15 -7.89 3.51
C GLU A 69 -0.21 -8.97 2.42
N GLY A 70 0.88 -9.67 2.16
CA GLY A 70 0.94 -10.74 1.17
C GLY A 70 1.24 -10.25 -0.24
N GLY A 71 2.06 -9.21 -0.37
CA GLY A 71 2.50 -8.71 -1.68
C GLY A 71 3.32 -9.72 -2.45
N ASN A 72 3.40 -9.57 -3.78
CA ASN A 72 4.03 -10.55 -4.66
C ASN A 72 5.51 -10.23 -4.93
N SER A 73 6.21 -11.22 -5.53
CA SER A 73 7.65 -11.16 -5.80
C SER A 73 8.06 -10.15 -6.88
N PHE A 74 7.13 -9.69 -7.67
CA PHE A 74 7.40 -8.70 -8.73
C PHE A 74 7.94 -7.40 -8.15
N ILE A 75 7.34 -6.94 -7.07
CA ILE A 75 7.76 -5.72 -6.37
C ILE A 75 9.10 -5.95 -5.65
N GLU A 76 9.37 -7.17 -5.18
CA GLU A 76 10.65 -7.50 -4.57
C GLU A 76 11.82 -7.27 -5.53
N ASN A 77 11.65 -7.58 -6.80
CA ASN A 77 12.67 -7.32 -7.82
C ASN A 77 12.95 -5.82 -7.97
N PHE A 78 11.91 -5.00 -7.94
CA PHE A 78 12.07 -3.56 -7.96
C PHE A 78 12.83 -3.06 -6.73
N MET A 79 12.55 -3.63 -5.57
CA MET A 79 13.26 -3.26 -4.34
C MET A 79 14.74 -3.63 -4.40
N LYS A 80 15.08 -4.78 -4.98
CA LYS A 80 16.48 -5.17 -5.15
C LYS A 80 17.23 -4.18 -6.03
N GLU A 81 16.62 -3.73 -7.11
CA GLU A 81 17.23 -2.74 -8.01
C GLU A 81 17.38 -1.38 -7.33
N LEU A 82 16.38 -0.95 -6.55
CA LEU A 82 16.45 0.29 -5.79
C LEU A 82 17.57 0.25 -4.75
N ARG A 83 17.71 -0.87 -4.04
CA ARG A 83 18.76 -1.04 -3.03
C ARG A 83 20.18 -1.08 -3.63
N ALA A 84 20.28 -1.44 -4.90
CA ALA A 84 21.54 -1.49 -5.61
C ALA A 84 22.01 -0.13 -6.12
N LEU A 85 21.15 0.90 -6.08
CA LEU A 85 21.50 2.23 -6.53
C LEU A 85 22.52 2.90 -5.61
N PRO A 86 23.42 3.75 -6.15
CA PRO A 86 24.29 4.56 -5.31
C PRO A 86 23.47 5.47 -4.40
N ILE A 87 23.94 5.62 -3.16
CA ILE A 87 23.31 6.52 -2.20
C ILE A 87 24.00 7.87 -2.31
N LYS A 88 23.24 8.89 -2.56
CA LYS A 88 23.72 10.28 -2.64
C LYS A 88 22.76 11.21 -1.83
#